data_d32a4fb6ab95012412d72ff266008122
#
_entry.id   d32a4fb6ab95012412d72ff266008122
#
_cell.length_a   1.000
_cell.length_b   1.000
_cell.length_c   1.000
_cell.angle_alpha   90.00
_cell.angle_beta   90.00
_cell.angle_gamma   90.00
#
_symmetry.space_group_name_H-M   'P 1'
#
loop_
_entity.id
_entity.type
_entity.pdbx_description
1 polymer ?
#
loop_
_entity_poly.entity_id
_entity_poly.type
_entity_poly.pdbx_seq_one_letter_code
_entity_poly.pdbx_strand_id
1 'polypeptide(L)'
;MYQYIWDEDTGGLLLTTEQSKFSKEPRPVYYRELDTLGFDRYWNYPKDDHAPLMWAEANNYIYRGRTVARTKGGSLYTAPELVILEEPEPDGGELRFVDVEAMTAKNAEILETLVQETIQNVYNTYVAYKDKVDVFYVAFSGGKDSVVTLDIVQRAIPHDEFLVLFGDTQMEFSDTYSLVEKQKVICEKEGIKFVISKSEQTPEYTWNQFGPPAQTIRWCCSVHKTSPQILLLRQ
;
A
#
# COMPACT_ATOMS: atom_id res chain seq x y z
N MET A 1 1.01 -15.90 -12.44
CA MET A 1 1.22 -14.93 -11.31
C MET A 1 1.96 -13.75 -11.91
N TYR A 2 1.47 -12.54 -11.69
CA TYR A 2 2.15 -11.33 -12.20
C TYR A 2 3.42 -11.07 -11.39
N GLN A 3 4.47 -10.68 -12.08
CA GLN A 3 5.77 -10.32 -11.55
C GLN A 3 6.22 -9.01 -12.20
N TYR A 4 7.46 -8.61 -11.99
CA TYR A 4 8.01 -7.40 -12.59
C TYR A 4 9.44 -7.63 -13.11
N ILE A 5 9.82 -6.82 -14.08
CA ILE A 5 11.18 -6.70 -14.59
C ILE A 5 11.60 -5.23 -14.56
N TRP A 6 12.90 -4.99 -14.52
CA TRP A 6 13.44 -3.64 -14.55
C TRP A 6 13.37 -3.05 -15.97
N ASP A 7 13.00 -1.79 -16.07
CA ASP A 7 13.01 -1.03 -17.31
C ASP A 7 14.07 0.08 -17.20
N GLU A 8 15.18 -0.09 -17.90
CA GLU A 8 16.29 0.86 -17.87
C GLU A 8 15.93 2.22 -18.46
N ASP A 9 15.05 2.26 -19.47
CA ASP A 9 14.65 3.49 -20.15
C ASP A 9 13.89 4.44 -19.22
N THR A 10 12.88 3.93 -18.52
CA THR A 10 12.10 4.72 -17.57
C THR A 10 12.74 4.78 -16.19
N GLY A 11 13.65 3.86 -15.88
CA GLY A 11 14.18 3.66 -14.54
C GLY A 11 13.16 2.99 -13.59
N GLY A 12 12.08 2.46 -14.14
CA GLY A 12 10.95 1.90 -13.42
C GLY A 12 10.84 0.38 -13.54
N LEU A 13 9.61 -0.10 -13.44
CA LEU A 13 9.23 -1.50 -13.41
C LEU A 13 8.19 -1.79 -14.49
N LEU A 14 8.36 -2.88 -15.22
CA LEU A 14 7.32 -3.41 -16.09
C LEU A 14 6.76 -4.70 -15.50
N LEU A 15 5.45 -4.81 -15.50
CA LEU A 15 4.75 -6.03 -15.12
C LEU A 15 4.95 -7.10 -16.19
N THR A 16 5.05 -8.35 -15.77
CA THR A 16 5.20 -9.51 -16.65
C THR A 16 4.50 -10.72 -16.04
N THR A 17 4.08 -11.64 -16.91
CA THR A 17 3.59 -12.98 -16.51
C THR A 17 4.72 -14.01 -16.49
N GLU A 18 5.89 -13.68 -17.00
CA GLU A 18 7.06 -14.53 -16.97
C GLU A 18 7.65 -14.62 -15.56
N GLN A 19 8.27 -15.76 -15.26
CA GLN A 19 8.84 -15.97 -13.94
C GLN A 19 10.08 -15.08 -13.73
N SER A 20 10.02 -14.18 -12.77
CA SER A 20 11.15 -13.30 -12.42
C SER A 20 11.99 -13.90 -11.29
N LYS A 21 13.23 -13.45 -11.18
CA LYS A 21 14.18 -13.91 -10.14
C LYS A 21 14.05 -13.12 -8.82
N PHE A 22 13.07 -12.24 -8.70
CA PHE A 22 12.95 -11.36 -7.55
C PHE A 22 12.31 -12.07 -6.36
N SER A 23 12.85 -11.82 -5.18
CA SER A 23 12.39 -12.44 -3.94
C SER A 23 11.47 -11.55 -3.10
N LYS A 24 11.43 -10.25 -3.36
CA LYS A 24 10.65 -9.26 -2.60
C LYS A 24 10.16 -8.15 -3.51
N GLU A 25 9.01 -7.56 -3.12
CA GLU A 25 8.47 -6.39 -3.80
C GLU A 25 9.41 -5.19 -3.65
N PRO A 26 9.77 -4.52 -4.75
CA PRO A 26 10.51 -3.29 -4.70
C PRO A 26 9.64 -2.15 -4.22
N ARG A 27 10.24 -1.23 -3.51
CA ARG A 27 9.60 0.01 -3.08
C ARG A 27 10.30 1.23 -3.68
N PRO A 28 9.57 2.31 -3.96
CA PRO A 28 10.18 3.54 -4.47
C PRO A 28 11.05 4.19 -3.40
N VAL A 29 12.13 4.81 -3.85
CA VAL A 29 13.10 5.55 -3.01
C VAL A 29 13.17 6.98 -3.47
N TYR A 30 12.93 7.91 -2.54
CA TYR A 30 12.94 9.35 -2.74
C TYR A 30 14.20 9.98 -2.14
N TYR A 31 14.51 11.23 -2.49
CA TYR A 31 15.73 11.90 -2.10
C TYR A 31 15.95 11.93 -0.58
N ARG A 32 14.89 12.07 0.23
CA ARG A 32 15.01 12.14 1.71
C ARG A 32 15.59 10.87 2.31
N GLU A 33 15.23 9.71 1.76
CA GLU A 33 15.84 8.45 2.19
C GLU A 33 17.31 8.38 1.76
N LEU A 34 17.62 8.83 0.54
CA LEU A 34 18.98 8.87 0.05
C LEU A 34 19.86 9.79 0.92
N ASP A 35 19.36 10.96 1.31
CA ASP A 35 20.04 11.88 2.23
C ASP A 35 20.28 11.24 3.60
N THR A 36 19.25 10.58 4.16
CA THR A 36 19.36 9.91 5.46
C THR A 36 20.43 8.83 5.46
N LEU A 37 20.61 8.13 4.34
CA LEU A 37 21.60 7.06 4.19
C LEU A 37 22.97 7.56 3.77
N GLY A 38 23.10 8.84 3.40
CA GLY A 38 24.37 9.45 3.01
C GLY A 38 24.78 9.19 1.56
N PHE A 39 23.83 8.97 0.66
CA PHE A 39 24.08 8.85 -0.78
C PHE A 39 24.61 10.16 -1.38
N ASP A 40 24.24 11.30 -0.81
CA ASP A 40 24.70 12.63 -1.21
C ASP A 40 26.24 12.83 -1.16
N ARG A 41 26.93 11.95 -0.46
CA ARG A 41 28.40 11.91 -0.43
C ARG A 41 29.02 11.32 -1.70
N TYR A 42 28.23 10.61 -2.48
CA TYR A 42 28.70 9.85 -3.63
C TYR A 42 28.06 10.32 -4.94
N TRP A 43 26.79 10.79 -4.89
CA TRP A 43 26.01 11.13 -6.06
C TRP A 43 25.24 12.42 -5.91
N ASN A 44 25.10 13.13 -7.02
CA ASN A 44 24.19 14.26 -7.11
C ASN A 44 22.82 13.78 -7.54
N TYR A 45 21.77 14.35 -6.97
CA TYR A 45 20.40 14.10 -7.34
C TYR A 45 19.49 15.25 -6.95
N PRO A 46 18.38 15.47 -7.69
CA PRO A 46 17.42 16.51 -7.38
C PRO A 46 16.76 16.29 -6.02
N LYS A 47 16.55 17.37 -5.28
CA LYS A 47 15.96 17.37 -3.93
C LYS A 47 14.48 17.67 -4.00
N ASP A 48 13.72 16.79 -4.67
CA ASP A 48 12.31 16.93 -4.91
C ASP A 48 11.60 15.56 -4.72
N ASP A 49 10.37 15.58 -4.24
CA ASP A 49 9.56 14.38 -3.93
C ASP A 49 8.52 14.06 -5.02
N HIS A 50 8.52 14.71 -6.19
CA HIS A 50 7.50 14.48 -7.21
C HIS A 50 7.59 13.10 -7.87
N ALA A 51 8.78 12.48 -7.90
CA ALA A 51 8.98 11.14 -8.41
C ALA A 51 10.13 10.44 -7.66
N PRO A 52 10.16 9.10 -7.61
CA PRO A 52 11.28 8.38 -7.03
C PRO A 52 12.55 8.51 -7.90
N LEU A 53 13.71 8.38 -7.27
CA LEU A 53 15.01 8.42 -7.92
C LEU A 53 15.53 7.00 -8.22
N MET A 54 15.18 6.05 -7.38
CA MET A 54 15.54 4.64 -7.54
C MET A 54 14.57 3.74 -6.78
N TRP A 55 14.85 2.46 -6.76
CA TRP A 55 14.04 1.45 -6.07
C TRP A 55 14.87 0.72 -5.03
N ALA A 56 14.22 0.22 -3.99
CA ALA A 56 14.84 -0.68 -3.03
C ALA A 56 14.13 -2.03 -3.01
N GLU A 57 14.88 -3.10 -3.20
CA GLU A 57 14.47 -4.49 -2.97
C GLU A 57 15.20 -5.01 -1.73
N ALA A 58 14.47 -5.15 -0.64
CA ALA A 58 15.04 -5.37 0.68
C ALA A 58 16.12 -4.32 1.03
N ASN A 59 17.36 -4.73 1.13
CA ASN A 59 18.51 -3.86 1.45
C ASN A 59 19.29 -3.41 0.21
N ASN A 60 18.88 -3.82 -0.98
CA ASN A 60 19.55 -3.44 -2.23
C ASN A 60 18.87 -2.20 -2.82
N TYR A 61 19.67 -1.25 -3.27
CA TYR A 61 19.26 -0.02 -3.95
C TYR A 61 19.55 -0.17 -5.43
N ILE A 62 18.52 0.04 -6.24
CA ILE A 62 18.53 -0.29 -7.65
C ILE A 62 18.23 0.99 -8.44
N TYR A 63 19.17 1.40 -9.28
CA TYR A 63 19.06 2.50 -10.20
C TYR A 63 19.06 1.98 -11.64
N ARG A 64 17.98 2.23 -12.38
CA ARG A 64 17.80 1.81 -13.77
C ARG A 64 18.15 0.34 -14.02
N GLY A 65 17.62 -0.54 -13.17
CA GLY A 65 17.82 -2.00 -13.29
C GLY A 65 19.13 -2.54 -12.71
N ARG A 66 20.06 -1.68 -12.28
CA ARG A 66 21.36 -2.08 -11.70
C ARG A 66 21.36 -1.91 -10.18
N THR A 67 21.85 -2.89 -9.47
CA THR A 67 22.05 -2.77 -8.02
C THR A 67 23.29 -1.93 -7.76
N VAL A 68 23.10 -0.67 -7.40
CA VAL A 68 24.19 0.32 -7.23
C VAL A 68 24.71 0.43 -5.82
N ALA A 69 23.89 0.05 -4.82
CA ALA A 69 24.28 0.08 -3.42
C ALA A 69 23.48 -0.92 -2.61
N ARG A 70 23.93 -1.17 -1.39
CA ARG A 70 23.16 -1.92 -0.39
C ARG A 70 23.40 -1.37 1.01
N THR A 71 22.44 -1.56 1.90
CA THR A 71 22.62 -1.30 3.32
C THR A 71 22.99 -2.56 4.08
N LYS A 72 23.83 -2.43 5.11
CA LYS A 72 24.21 -3.50 6.03
C LYS A 72 23.99 -3.08 7.47
N GLY A 73 23.59 -4.03 8.29
CA GLY A 73 23.36 -3.80 9.72
C GLY A 73 22.16 -2.90 9.95
N GLY A 74 22.28 -2.05 10.95
CA GLY A 74 21.17 -1.19 11.40
C GLY A 74 20.35 -1.85 12.51
N SER A 75 19.90 -1.02 13.44
CA SER A 75 19.02 -1.40 14.54
C SER A 75 18.15 -0.18 14.91
N LEU A 76 17.31 -0.30 15.91
CA LEU A 76 16.55 0.85 16.45
C LEU A 76 17.48 2.00 16.96
N TYR A 77 18.76 1.68 17.23
CA TYR A 77 19.70 2.64 17.83
C TYR A 77 20.92 2.91 16.95
N THR A 78 21.07 2.24 15.82
CA THR A 78 22.25 2.33 14.97
C THR A 78 21.83 2.46 13.52
N ALA A 79 22.26 3.51 12.83
CA ALA A 79 22.03 3.66 11.40
C ALA A 79 22.70 2.51 10.61
N PRO A 80 22.08 2.04 9.53
CA PRO A 80 22.72 1.06 8.65
C PRO A 80 23.93 1.67 7.94
N GLU A 81 24.91 0.85 7.64
CA GLU A 81 26.06 1.20 6.82
C GLU A 81 25.67 1.14 5.34
N LEU A 82 25.96 2.21 4.59
CA LEU A 82 25.80 2.24 3.15
C LEU A 82 27.05 1.66 2.47
N VAL A 83 26.87 0.65 1.63
CA VAL A 83 27.92 0.03 0.83
C VAL A 83 27.65 0.29 -0.64
N ILE A 84 28.52 1.08 -1.27
CA ILE A 84 28.47 1.36 -2.70
C ILE A 84 28.99 0.16 -3.48
N LEU A 85 28.28 -0.28 -4.51
CA LEU A 85 28.62 -1.42 -5.36
C LEU A 85 29.04 -0.99 -6.74
N GLU A 86 28.37 0.04 -7.29
CA GLU A 86 28.62 0.59 -8.61
C GLU A 86 28.45 2.11 -8.61
N GLU A 87 29.17 2.81 -9.42
CA GLU A 87 28.86 4.21 -9.71
C GLU A 87 27.66 4.26 -10.65
N PRO A 88 26.60 5.01 -10.32
CA PRO A 88 25.34 4.98 -11.06
C PRO A 88 25.44 5.62 -12.45
N GLU A 89 26.21 6.69 -12.58
CA GLU A 89 26.44 7.38 -13.87
C GLU A 89 27.93 7.51 -14.10
N PRO A 90 28.46 6.90 -15.17
CA PRO A 90 29.91 6.90 -15.48
C PRO A 90 30.50 8.30 -15.66
N ASP A 91 29.67 9.24 -16.09
CA ASP A 91 30.07 10.61 -16.45
C ASP A 91 29.96 11.59 -15.27
N GLY A 92 29.68 11.12 -14.05
CA GLY A 92 29.48 11.98 -12.88
C GLY A 92 28.20 12.84 -12.96
N GLY A 93 27.23 12.40 -13.76
CA GLY A 93 25.95 13.08 -13.91
C GLY A 93 25.06 12.99 -12.68
N GLU A 94 24.03 13.81 -12.68
CA GLU A 94 22.97 13.78 -11.67
C GLU A 94 22.06 12.57 -11.89
N LEU A 95 21.61 11.92 -10.80
CA LEU A 95 20.60 10.89 -10.89
C LEU A 95 19.30 11.46 -11.46
N ARG A 96 18.70 10.74 -12.38
CA ARG A 96 17.45 11.13 -13.01
C ARG A 96 16.28 10.47 -12.29
N PHE A 97 15.17 11.17 -12.21
CA PHE A 97 13.92 10.61 -11.73
C PHE A 97 13.48 9.40 -12.57
N VAL A 98 12.76 8.51 -11.93
CA VAL A 98 11.95 7.52 -12.62
C VAL A 98 10.88 8.24 -13.44
N ASP A 99 10.78 7.92 -14.71
CA ASP A 99 9.70 8.41 -15.56
C ASP A 99 8.43 7.61 -15.28
N VAL A 100 7.67 8.07 -14.26
CA VAL A 100 6.47 7.39 -13.78
C VAL A 100 5.37 7.38 -14.84
N GLU A 101 5.26 8.44 -15.64
CA GLU A 101 4.25 8.53 -16.70
C GLU A 101 4.52 7.51 -17.80
N ALA A 102 5.75 7.47 -18.33
CA ALA A 102 6.13 6.48 -19.33
C ALA A 102 6.08 5.04 -18.79
N MET A 103 6.50 4.81 -17.54
CA MET A 103 6.38 3.51 -16.87
C MET A 103 4.92 3.06 -16.79
N THR A 104 4.02 3.95 -16.40
CA THR A 104 2.58 3.66 -16.32
C THR A 104 1.99 3.37 -17.68
N ALA A 105 2.36 4.14 -18.70
CA ALA A 105 1.90 3.92 -20.07
C ALA A 105 2.37 2.57 -20.62
N LYS A 106 3.61 2.19 -20.38
CA LYS A 106 4.14 0.87 -20.78
C LYS A 106 3.42 -0.30 -20.09
N ASN A 107 2.90 -0.09 -18.88
CA ASN A 107 2.18 -1.11 -18.11
C ASN A 107 0.66 -1.13 -18.34
N ALA A 108 0.10 -0.18 -19.10
CA ALA A 108 -1.34 0.04 -19.17
C ALA A 108 -2.14 -1.20 -19.60
N GLU A 109 -1.69 -1.91 -20.62
CA GLU A 109 -2.39 -3.09 -21.15
C GLU A 109 -2.40 -4.25 -20.13
N ILE A 110 -1.25 -4.52 -19.52
CA ILE A 110 -1.14 -5.62 -18.54
C ILE A 110 -1.87 -5.28 -17.23
N LEU A 111 -1.88 -4.01 -16.81
CA LEU A 111 -2.66 -3.54 -15.66
C LEU A 111 -4.16 -3.69 -15.93
N GLU A 112 -4.66 -3.30 -17.10
CA GLU A 112 -6.06 -3.47 -17.45
C GLU A 112 -6.45 -4.95 -17.45
N THR A 113 -5.62 -5.82 -18.02
CA THR A 113 -5.85 -7.27 -17.98
C THR A 113 -5.94 -7.79 -16.54
N LEU A 114 -5.01 -7.39 -15.67
CA LEU A 114 -5.00 -7.77 -14.25
C LEU A 114 -6.27 -7.27 -13.52
N VAL A 115 -6.70 -6.06 -13.81
CA VAL A 115 -7.93 -5.48 -13.24
C VAL A 115 -9.15 -6.31 -13.67
N GLN A 116 -9.28 -6.63 -14.96
CA GLN A 116 -10.40 -7.43 -15.47
C GLN A 116 -10.42 -8.85 -14.90
N GLU A 117 -9.27 -9.53 -14.83
CA GLU A 117 -9.14 -10.83 -14.17
C GLU A 117 -9.56 -10.77 -12.69
N THR A 118 -9.17 -9.70 -11.99
CA THR A 118 -9.52 -9.52 -10.58
C THR A 118 -11.00 -9.28 -10.38
N ILE A 119 -11.62 -8.42 -11.20
CA ILE A 119 -13.07 -8.19 -11.21
C ILE A 119 -13.82 -9.51 -11.44
N GLN A 120 -13.40 -10.29 -12.43
CA GLN A 120 -14.02 -11.60 -12.72
C GLN A 120 -13.88 -12.57 -11.54
N ASN A 121 -12.74 -12.61 -10.86
CA ASN A 121 -12.51 -13.45 -9.69
C ASN A 121 -13.40 -13.04 -8.50
N VAL A 122 -13.56 -11.74 -8.26
CA VAL A 122 -14.46 -11.20 -7.23
C VAL A 122 -15.91 -11.56 -7.55
N TYR A 123 -16.34 -11.35 -8.81
CA TYR A 123 -17.68 -11.72 -9.26
C TYR A 123 -17.95 -13.23 -9.10
N ASN A 124 -17.02 -14.08 -9.52
CA ASN A 124 -17.16 -15.53 -9.37
C ASN A 124 -17.29 -15.94 -7.89
N THR A 125 -16.52 -15.29 -7.01
CA THR A 125 -16.60 -15.51 -5.57
C THR A 125 -17.95 -15.06 -5.03
N TYR A 126 -18.44 -13.90 -5.42
CA TYR A 126 -19.78 -13.43 -5.05
C TYR A 126 -20.86 -14.44 -5.48
N VAL A 127 -20.87 -14.86 -6.74
CA VAL A 127 -21.86 -15.84 -7.23
C VAL A 127 -21.79 -17.17 -6.48
N ALA A 128 -20.60 -17.63 -6.12
CA ALA A 128 -20.42 -18.90 -5.41
C ALA A 128 -20.90 -18.85 -3.94
N TYR A 129 -20.97 -17.68 -3.34
CA TYR A 129 -21.22 -17.51 -1.90
C TYR A 129 -22.47 -16.68 -1.56
N LYS A 130 -23.09 -15.97 -2.49
CA LYS A 130 -24.24 -15.07 -2.21
C LYS A 130 -25.41 -15.73 -1.46
N ASP A 131 -25.63 -17.03 -1.68
CA ASP A 131 -26.69 -17.77 -1.00
C ASP A 131 -26.18 -18.50 0.27
N LYS A 132 -24.93 -18.28 0.67
CA LYS A 132 -24.29 -18.99 1.79
C LYS A 132 -23.82 -18.09 2.91
N VAL A 133 -23.81 -16.78 2.68
CA VAL A 133 -23.35 -15.78 3.65
C VAL A 133 -24.45 -14.74 3.86
N ASP A 134 -24.49 -14.15 5.04
CA ASP A 134 -25.48 -13.13 5.37
C ASP A 134 -25.13 -11.75 4.80
N VAL A 135 -23.84 -11.48 4.58
CA VAL A 135 -23.38 -10.18 4.10
C VAL A 135 -22.01 -10.27 3.44
N PHE A 136 -21.85 -9.51 2.36
CA PHE A 136 -20.55 -9.16 1.81
C PHE A 136 -20.15 -7.76 2.29
N TYR A 137 -18.91 -7.58 2.65
CA TYR A 137 -18.42 -6.24 2.99
C TYR A 137 -16.97 -6.00 2.56
N VAL A 138 -16.68 -4.75 2.27
CA VAL A 138 -15.32 -4.25 2.04
C VAL A 138 -14.83 -3.64 3.34
N ALA A 139 -13.78 -4.22 3.92
CA ALA A 139 -13.09 -3.63 5.07
C ALA A 139 -12.27 -2.42 4.60
N PHE A 140 -12.75 -1.22 4.88
CA PHE A 140 -12.15 0.03 4.43
C PHE A 140 -11.31 0.65 5.56
N SER A 141 -10.04 0.94 5.29
CA SER A 141 -9.12 1.54 6.27
C SER A 141 -8.66 2.96 5.89
N GLY A 142 -9.06 3.45 4.71
CA GLY A 142 -8.56 4.69 4.15
C GLY A 142 -7.16 4.58 3.51
N GLY A 143 -6.50 3.43 3.59
CA GLY A 143 -5.23 3.18 2.92
C GLY A 143 -5.40 2.83 1.44
N LYS A 144 -4.34 2.97 0.64
CA LYS A 144 -4.33 2.71 -0.81
C LYS A 144 -4.94 1.36 -1.20
N ASP A 145 -4.62 0.32 -0.45
CA ASP A 145 -5.09 -1.04 -0.75
C ASP A 145 -6.60 -1.18 -0.56
N SER A 146 -7.17 -0.55 0.47
CA SER A 146 -8.62 -0.57 0.72
C SER A 146 -9.40 0.25 -0.31
N VAL A 147 -8.81 1.33 -0.84
CA VAL A 147 -9.38 2.13 -1.92
C VAL A 147 -9.44 1.33 -3.22
N VAL A 148 -8.33 0.67 -3.59
CA VAL A 148 -8.29 -0.22 -4.77
C VAL A 148 -9.24 -1.40 -4.61
N THR A 149 -9.30 -2.02 -3.42
CA THR A 149 -10.24 -3.11 -3.16
C THR A 149 -11.68 -2.67 -3.36
N LEU A 150 -12.05 -1.49 -2.85
CA LEU A 150 -13.38 -0.94 -3.04
C LEU A 150 -13.70 -0.67 -4.52
N ASP A 151 -12.74 -0.09 -5.27
CA ASP A 151 -12.91 0.14 -6.70
C ASP A 151 -13.19 -1.16 -7.47
N ILE A 152 -12.44 -2.21 -7.20
CA ILE A 152 -12.65 -3.52 -7.82
C ILE A 152 -14.01 -4.13 -7.43
N VAL A 153 -14.36 -4.09 -6.15
CA VAL A 153 -15.61 -4.70 -5.67
C VAL A 153 -16.84 -4.00 -6.25
N GLN A 154 -16.88 -2.67 -6.28
CA GLN A 154 -18.01 -1.92 -6.84
C GLN A 154 -18.18 -2.10 -8.35
N ARG A 155 -17.13 -2.51 -9.05
CA ARG A 155 -17.17 -2.90 -10.47
C ARG A 155 -17.59 -4.35 -10.69
N ALA A 156 -17.46 -5.19 -9.67
CA ALA A 156 -17.73 -6.62 -9.73
C ALA A 156 -19.08 -7.03 -9.16
N ILE A 157 -19.60 -6.35 -8.14
CA ILE A 157 -20.78 -6.72 -7.37
C ILE A 157 -21.83 -5.60 -7.44
N PRO A 158 -23.15 -5.88 -7.55
CA PRO A 158 -24.18 -4.86 -7.45
C PRO A 158 -24.06 -4.06 -6.14
N HIS A 159 -24.27 -2.75 -6.22
CA HIS A 159 -24.00 -1.81 -5.13
C HIS A 159 -24.87 -2.06 -3.87
N ASP A 160 -26.02 -2.65 -4.02
CA ASP A 160 -26.94 -3.02 -2.94
C ASP A 160 -26.65 -4.39 -2.30
N GLU A 161 -25.73 -5.17 -2.87
CA GLU A 161 -25.39 -6.52 -2.43
C GLU A 161 -24.14 -6.57 -1.51
N PHE A 162 -23.51 -5.43 -1.26
CA PHE A 162 -22.41 -5.34 -0.31
C PHE A 162 -22.42 -4.03 0.46
N LEU A 163 -21.66 -3.96 1.52
CA LEU A 163 -21.44 -2.72 2.27
C LEU A 163 -19.97 -2.43 2.46
N VAL A 164 -19.67 -1.17 2.72
CA VAL A 164 -18.32 -0.71 3.11
C VAL A 164 -18.29 -0.53 4.61
N LEU A 165 -17.33 -1.16 5.28
CA LEU A 165 -17.20 -1.14 6.74
C LEU A 165 -15.88 -0.46 7.14
N PHE A 166 -15.97 0.69 7.77
CA PHE A 166 -14.85 1.35 8.43
C PHE A 166 -14.88 1.06 9.93
N GLY A 167 -13.76 0.54 10.45
CA GLY A 167 -13.58 0.33 11.89
C GLY A 167 -12.89 1.55 12.52
N ASP A 168 -13.66 2.45 13.11
CA ASP A 168 -13.14 3.61 13.82
C ASP A 168 -12.51 3.18 15.15
N THR A 169 -11.18 3.12 15.18
CA THR A 169 -10.43 2.80 16.40
C THR A 169 -10.36 3.98 17.36
N GLN A 170 -10.80 5.17 16.96
CA GLN A 170 -10.65 6.44 17.67
C GLN A 170 -9.17 6.87 17.82
N MET A 171 -8.25 6.25 17.10
CA MET A 171 -6.81 6.50 17.13
C MET A 171 -6.23 6.78 15.74
N GLU A 172 -7.09 7.08 14.77
CA GLU A 172 -6.67 7.34 13.39
C GLU A 172 -6.13 8.77 13.24
N PHE A 173 -5.29 8.99 12.23
CA PHE A 173 -4.85 10.33 11.86
C PHE A 173 -5.99 11.15 11.24
N SER A 174 -5.91 12.48 11.36
CA SER A 174 -6.89 13.42 10.78
C SER A 174 -7.09 13.22 9.27
N ASP A 175 -6.02 12.92 8.54
CA ASP A 175 -6.06 12.67 7.11
C ASP A 175 -6.86 11.41 6.76
N THR A 176 -6.76 10.36 7.59
CA THR A 176 -7.56 9.15 7.46
C THR A 176 -9.04 9.48 7.61
N TYR A 177 -9.44 10.22 8.64
CA TYR A 177 -10.84 10.63 8.81
C TYR A 177 -11.35 11.48 7.66
N SER A 178 -10.54 12.40 7.15
CA SER A 178 -10.90 13.22 5.98
C SER A 178 -11.14 12.38 4.72
N LEU A 179 -10.33 11.35 4.51
CA LEU A 179 -10.48 10.43 3.39
C LEU A 179 -11.72 9.53 3.56
N VAL A 180 -11.95 9.02 4.77
CA VAL A 180 -13.13 8.20 5.10
C VAL A 180 -14.42 8.99 4.84
N GLU A 181 -14.50 10.25 5.26
CA GLU A 181 -15.68 11.08 5.03
C GLU A 181 -15.91 11.35 3.53
N LYS A 182 -14.85 11.64 2.77
CA LYS A 182 -14.94 11.79 1.32
C LYS A 182 -15.46 10.50 0.66
N GLN A 183 -14.93 9.35 1.06
CA GLN A 183 -15.33 8.06 0.49
C GLN A 183 -16.76 7.71 0.86
N LYS A 184 -17.21 8.02 2.08
CA LYS A 184 -18.59 7.84 2.51
C LYS A 184 -19.56 8.62 1.61
N VAL A 185 -19.28 9.89 1.33
CA VAL A 185 -20.09 10.72 0.43
C VAL A 185 -20.14 10.12 -1.00
N ILE A 186 -19.03 9.56 -1.49
CA ILE A 186 -19.00 8.89 -2.79
C ILE A 186 -19.88 7.64 -2.76
N CYS A 187 -19.74 6.78 -1.76
CA CYS A 187 -20.56 5.58 -1.60
C CYS A 187 -22.06 5.90 -1.54
N GLU A 188 -22.45 6.94 -0.79
CA GLU A 188 -23.85 7.39 -0.70
C GLU A 188 -24.41 7.80 -2.07
N LYS A 189 -23.63 8.50 -2.90
CA LYS A 189 -24.03 8.88 -4.26
C LYS A 189 -24.19 7.68 -5.20
N GLU A 190 -23.35 6.68 -5.03
CA GLU A 190 -23.36 5.44 -5.80
C GLU A 190 -24.36 4.39 -5.29
N GLY A 191 -25.09 4.70 -4.22
CA GLY A 191 -26.03 3.77 -3.61
C GLY A 191 -25.39 2.64 -2.81
N ILE A 192 -24.12 2.78 -2.43
CA ILE A 192 -23.37 1.80 -1.62
C ILE A 192 -23.55 2.13 -0.15
N LYS A 193 -23.97 1.17 0.66
CA LYS A 193 -24.10 1.33 2.11
C LYS A 193 -22.72 1.46 2.77
N PHE A 194 -22.46 2.59 3.40
CA PHE A 194 -21.23 2.82 4.18
C PHE A 194 -21.57 2.81 5.68
N VAL A 195 -20.90 1.97 6.44
CA VAL A 195 -21.12 1.83 7.89
C VAL A 195 -19.82 2.04 8.66
N ILE A 196 -19.95 2.60 9.84
CA ILE A 196 -18.82 2.86 10.74
C ILE A 196 -19.06 2.09 12.03
N SER A 197 -18.15 1.18 12.35
CA SER A 197 -18.13 0.50 13.65
C SER A 197 -17.20 1.23 14.61
N LYS A 198 -17.62 1.37 15.84
CA LYS A 198 -16.89 2.08 16.90
C LYS A 198 -17.06 1.39 18.23
N SER A 199 -15.99 1.31 19.01
CA SER A 199 -16.07 0.82 20.39
C SER A 199 -16.78 1.83 21.29
N GLU A 200 -17.58 1.35 22.23
CA GLU A 200 -18.13 2.17 23.32
C GLU A 200 -17.04 2.61 24.30
N GLN A 201 -15.94 1.87 24.36
CA GLN A 201 -14.79 2.21 25.18
C GLN A 201 -13.89 3.23 24.48
N THR A 202 -13.37 4.20 25.23
CA THR A 202 -12.37 5.13 24.68
C THR A 202 -10.97 4.52 24.72
N PRO A 203 -10.06 4.92 23.80
CA PRO A 203 -8.67 4.47 23.83
C PRO A 203 -7.97 4.81 25.14
N GLU A 204 -8.24 5.97 25.73
CA GLU A 204 -7.70 6.39 27.01
C GLU A 204 -8.12 5.45 28.15
N TYR A 205 -9.40 5.08 28.21
CA TYR A 205 -9.90 4.14 29.20
C TYR A 205 -9.20 2.78 29.09
N THR A 206 -9.12 2.22 27.89
CA THR A 206 -8.50 0.91 27.67
C THR A 206 -6.98 0.94 27.89
N TRP A 207 -6.33 2.06 27.57
CA TRP A 207 -4.91 2.26 27.89
C TRP A 207 -4.66 2.25 29.41
N ASN A 208 -5.52 2.90 30.18
CA ASN A 208 -5.41 2.92 31.63
C ASN A 208 -5.69 1.54 32.26
N GLN A 209 -6.51 0.70 31.61
CA GLN A 209 -6.81 -0.66 32.09
C GLN A 209 -5.72 -1.69 31.72
N PHE A 210 -5.20 -1.63 30.50
CA PHE A 210 -4.34 -2.67 29.93
C PHE A 210 -2.89 -2.24 29.70
N GLY A 211 -2.60 -0.94 29.89
CA GLY A 211 -1.31 -0.36 29.53
C GLY A 211 -1.16 -0.17 28.00
N PRO A 212 0.03 0.25 27.54
CA PRO A 212 0.29 0.44 26.12
C PRO A 212 0.15 -0.86 25.33
N PRO A 213 -0.46 -0.83 24.14
CA PRO A 213 -0.52 -2.02 23.30
C PRO A 213 0.87 -2.46 22.86
N ALA A 214 1.10 -3.77 22.83
CA ALA A 214 2.36 -4.36 22.43
C ALA A 214 2.12 -5.52 21.46
N GLN A 215 3.18 -6.02 20.83
CA GLN A 215 3.08 -7.11 19.86
C GLN A 215 2.38 -8.35 20.44
N THR A 216 2.60 -8.64 21.71
CA THR A 216 2.00 -9.78 22.43
C THR A 216 0.67 -9.45 23.10
N ILE A 217 0.35 -8.16 23.30
CA ILE A 217 -0.87 -7.69 23.96
C ILE A 217 -1.58 -6.70 23.07
N ARG A 218 -2.33 -7.22 22.09
CA ARG A 218 -3.00 -6.43 21.03
C ARG A 218 -4.46 -6.13 21.37
N TRP A 219 -4.74 -5.70 22.59
CA TRP A 219 -6.10 -5.34 23.00
C TRP A 219 -6.74 -4.28 22.09
N CYS A 220 -5.96 -3.36 21.54
CA CYS A 220 -6.44 -2.34 20.61
C CYS A 220 -7.15 -2.96 19.40
N CYS A 221 -6.61 -4.07 18.84
CA CYS A 221 -7.24 -4.76 17.74
C CYS A 221 -8.58 -5.41 18.16
N SER A 222 -8.62 -6.05 19.31
CA SER A 222 -9.82 -6.75 19.79
C SER A 222 -10.93 -5.76 20.19
N VAL A 223 -10.59 -4.80 21.07
CA VAL A 223 -11.60 -3.90 21.68
C VAL A 223 -12.08 -2.82 20.71
N HIS A 224 -11.16 -2.24 19.94
CA HIS A 224 -11.47 -1.07 19.11
C HIS A 224 -11.70 -1.37 17.64
N LYS A 225 -11.40 -2.60 17.17
CA LYS A 225 -11.57 -2.95 15.75
C LYS A 225 -12.47 -4.17 15.60
N THR A 226 -12.01 -5.36 16.00
CA THR A 226 -12.69 -6.62 15.66
C THR A 226 -14.05 -6.76 16.34
N SER A 227 -14.13 -6.53 17.67
CA SER A 227 -15.39 -6.72 18.40
C SER A 227 -16.50 -5.76 17.94
N PRO A 228 -16.26 -4.45 17.79
CA PRO A 228 -17.28 -3.53 17.29
C PRO A 228 -17.77 -3.89 15.88
N GLN A 229 -16.88 -4.34 14.99
CA GLN A 229 -17.25 -4.77 13.65
C GLN A 229 -18.16 -5.99 13.67
N ILE A 230 -17.82 -7.03 14.46
CA ILE A 230 -18.62 -8.24 14.60
C ILE A 230 -20.01 -7.91 15.19
N LEU A 231 -20.06 -7.06 16.21
CA LEU A 231 -21.31 -6.66 16.83
C LEU A 231 -22.22 -5.89 15.85
N LEU A 232 -21.64 -5.03 15.04
CA LEU A 232 -22.39 -4.28 14.02
C LEU A 232 -22.92 -5.21 12.91
N LEU A 233 -22.12 -6.15 12.43
CA LEU A 233 -22.52 -7.07 11.37
C LEU A 233 -23.56 -8.11 11.80
N ARG A 234 -23.80 -8.29 13.11
CA ARG A 234 -24.83 -9.19 13.66
C ARG A 234 -26.20 -8.52 13.85
N GLN A 235 -26.28 -7.22 13.68
CA GLN A 235 -27.54 -6.44 13.73
C GLN A 235 -28.25 -6.45 12.38
#